data_28bc30b7a71e49cf73c391be3043fa37
#
_entry.id   28bc30b7a71e49cf73c391be3043fa37
#
_cell.length_a   1.000
_cell.length_b   1.000
_cell.length_c   1.000
_cell.angle_alpha   90.00
_cell.angle_beta   90.00
_cell.angle_gamma   90.00
#
_symmetry.space_group_name_H-M   'P 1'
#
loop_
_entity.id
_entity.type
_entity.pdbx_description
1 polymer ?
#
loop_
_entity_poly.entity_id
_entity_poly.type
_entity_poly.pdbx_seq_one_letter_code
_entity_poly.pdbx_strand_id
1 'polypeptide(L)'
;ARGGKDEKFKLVTTYPVCKSSGVLGPKRKQGDLQVPEGFYYISGFNPQSRFHLSMRINYPNSSDKKLGDKTDPGDDIFIHGNCVTIGCVPIRNGPIEELYIMALDVKTRKKTRTHVHIFPCRMDKRECRQELDRPASHDPALAKFWNSLKPGYLHFEKNRTLPRVTTGGDGHYRVSSD
;
A
#
# COMPACT_ATOMS: atom_id res chain seq x y z
N ALA A 1 4.51 -12.79 -10.92
CA ALA A 1 5.80 -13.42 -11.16
C ALA A 1 6.46 -12.76 -12.37
N ARG A 2 7.60 -12.12 -12.22
CA ARG A 2 8.37 -11.54 -13.32
C ARG A 2 9.14 -12.67 -14.00
N GLY A 3 8.69 -13.12 -15.17
CA GLY A 3 9.56 -13.66 -16.22
C GLY A 3 10.25 -12.46 -16.87
N GLY A 4 11.22 -12.52 -17.69
CA GLY A 4 12.06 -11.49 -18.31
C GLY A 4 11.67 -10.00 -18.23
N LYS A 5 12.52 -9.11 -18.65
CA LYS A 5 12.39 -7.63 -18.53
C LYS A 5 11.09 -7.02 -19.11
N ASP A 6 10.34 -7.76 -19.90
CA ASP A 6 9.13 -7.31 -20.63
C ASP A 6 7.82 -8.01 -20.24
N GLU A 7 7.82 -8.86 -19.20
CA GLU A 7 6.59 -9.53 -18.77
C GLU A 7 5.70 -8.61 -17.93
N LYS A 8 4.47 -8.39 -18.44
CA LYS A 8 3.41 -7.66 -17.75
C LYS A 8 2.84 -8.50 -16.59
N PHE A 9 2.51 -7.85 -15.50
CA PHE A 9 1.78 -8.50 -14.41
C PHE A 9 0.40 -8.96 -14.88
N LYS A 10 0.01 -10.16 -14.47
CA LYS A 10 -1.32 -10.73 -14.68
C LYS A 10 -2.06 -10.81 -13.34
N LEU A 11 -3.36 -10.52 -13.36
CA LEU A 11 -4.21 -10.72 -12.20
C LEU A 11 -4.31 -12.24 -11.93
N VAL A 12 -3.99 -12.64 -10.71
CA VAL A 12 -4.14 -14.03 -10.24
C VAL A 12 -5.47 -14.18 -9.51
N THR A 13 -5.72 -13.30 -8.53
CA THR A 13 -6.93 -13.36 -7.71
C THR A 13 -7.21 -12.01 -7.07
N THR A 14 -8.38 -11.87 -6.47
CA THR A 14 -8.80 -10.67 -5.72
C THR A 14 -9.34 -11.10 -4.35
N TYR A 15 -8.83 -10.50 -3.29
CA TYR A 15 -9.31 -10.69 -1.93
C TYR A 15 -9.96 -9.42 -1.39
N PRO A 16 -11.11 -9.52 -0.73
CA PRO A 16 -11.71 -8.36 -0.08
C PRO A 16 -10.91 -7.97 1.17
N VAL A 17 -10.62 -6.68 1.33
CA VAL A 17 -10.27 -6.12 2.64
C VAL A 17 -11.53 -6.14 3.49
N CYS A 18 -11.53 -6.92 4.56
CA CYS A 18 -12.77 -7.21 5.30
C CYS A 18 -13.15 -6.12 6.30
N LYS A 19 -12.22 -5.23 6.65
CA LYS A 19 -12.44 -4.08 7.52
C LYS A 19 -11.36 -3.03 7.27
N SER A 20 -11.74 -1.76 7.35
CA SER A 20 -10.81 -0.63 7.38
C SER A 20 -11.01 0.18 8.65
N SER A 21 -10.00 0.92 9.08
CA SER A 21 -10.05 1.86 10.19
C SER A 21 -9.61 3.25 9.70
N GLY A 22 -9.91 4.27 10.50
CA GLY A 22 -9.65 5.65 10.13
C GLY A 22 -10.62 6.17 9.04
N VAL A 23 -10.18 7.18 8.33
CA VAL A 23 -10.86 7.82 7.20
C VAL A 23 -9.96 7.83 5.98
N LEU A 24 -10.43 8.29 4.82
CA LEU A 24 -9.57 8.48 3.65
C LEU A 24 -8.42 9.43 3.98
N GLY A 25 -7.22 9.02 3.65
CA GLY A 25 -5.98 9.72 3.95
C GLY A 25 -4.90 8.82 4.54
N PRO A 26 -3.64 9.15 4.31
CA PRO A 26 -2.51 8.32 4.72
C PRO A 26 -2.29 8.36 6.24
N LYS A 27 -1.75 7.28 6.78
CA LYS A 27 -1.23 7.24 8.14
C LYS A 27 -0.09 8.25 8.30
N ARG A 28 -0.12 9.04 9.42
CA ARG A 28 0.87 10.08 9.70
C ARG A 28 1.52 9.99 11.07
N LYS A 29 0.87 9.35 12.05
CA LYS A 29 1.38 9.23 13.41
C LYS A 29 0.91 7.95 14.09
N GLN A 30 1.58 7.57 15.15
CA GLN A 30 1.14 6.45 16.00
C GLN A 30 -0.26 6.74 16.57
N GLY A 31 -1.11 5.73 16.58
CA GLY A 31 -2.44 5.82 17.17
C GLY A 31 -3.49 6.60 16.36
N ASP A 32 -3.19 7.05 15.15
CA ASP A 32 -4.13 7.76 14.29
C ASP A 32 -5.20 6.87 13.64
N LEU A 33 -5.10 5.57 13.84
CA LEU A 33 -5.99 4.53 13.29
C LEU A 33 -6.03 4.46 11.76
N GLN A 34 -5.17 5.21 11.07
CA GLN A 34 -5.16 5.30 9.61
C GLN A 34 -4.44 4.09 8.98
N VAL A 35 -5.00 3.63 7.87
CA VAL A 35 -4.29 2.73 6.95
C VAL A 35 -3.28 3.57 6.16
N PRO A 36 -2.01 3.16 6.01
CA PRO A 36 -1.08 3.90 5.19
C PRO A 36 -1.47 3.84 3.71
N GLU A 37 -1.20 4.93 2.98
CA GLU A 37 -1.36 5.02 1.54
C GLU A 37 0.00 5.29 0.90
N GLY A 38 0.35 4.55 -0.15
CA GLY A 38 1.66 4.71 -0.78
C GLY A 38 2.19 3.46 -1.48
N PHE A 39 3.50 3.49 -1.75
CA PHE A 39 4.22 2.42 -2.42
C PHE A 39 5.13 1.72 -1.42
N TYR A 40 4.81 0.47 -1.12
CA TYR A 40 5.46 -0.37 -0.13
C TYR A 40 5.94 -1.70 -0.72
N TYR A 41 6.53 -2.53 0.12
CA TYR A 41 6.84 -3.93 -0.17
C TYR A 41 6.76 -4.75 1.12
N ILE A 42 6.61 -6.06 0.98
CA ILE A 42 6.65 -6.99 2.13
C ILE A 42 8.07 -7.01 2.68
N SER A 43 8.23 -6.56 3.92
CA SER A 43 9.50 -6.50 4.65
C SER A 43 9.71 -7.69 5.60
N GLY A 44 8.64 -8.35 6.04
CA GLY A 44 8.70 -9.46 6.98
C GLY A 44 7.53 -10.42 6.85
N PHE A 45 7.74 -11.64 7.33
CA PHE A 45 6.75 -12.73 7.39
C PHE A 45 6.64 -13.19 8.83
N ASN A 46 5.43 -13.28 9.37
CA ASN A 46 5.17 -13.77 10.72
C ASN A 46 4.18 -14.95 10.68
N PRO A 47 4.69 -16.19 10.78
CA PRO A 47 3.84 -17.38 10.82
C PRO A 47 3.14 -17.59 12.17
N GLN A 48 3.56 -16.90 13.23
CA GLN A 48 3.01 -16.99 14.58
C GLN A 48 2.24 -15.73 14.97
N SER A 49 1.56 -15.12 14.00
CA SER A 49 0.77 -13.91 14.22
C SER A 49 -0.45 -14.20 15.09
N ARG A 50 -0.77 -13.29 16.01
CA ARG A 50 -2.05 -13.31 16.77
C ARG A 50 -3.28 -13.21 15.85
N PHE A 51 -3.08 -12.79 14.61
CA PHE A 51 -4.11 -12.68 13.56
C PHE A 51 -3.97 -13.79 12.52
N HIS A 52 -3.63 -15.00 12.93
CA HIS A 52 -3.42 -16.21 12.15
C HIS A 52 -2.07 -16.19 11.39
N LEU A 53 -1.94 -15.44 10.31
CA LEU A 53 -0.69 -15.15 9.60
C LEU A 53 -0.60 -13.66 9.36
N SER A 54 0.63 -13.12 9.26
CA SER A 54 0.79 -11.72 8.85
C SER A 54 2.07 -11.46 8.06
N MET A 55 2.01 -10.47 7.19
CA MET A 55 3.13 -9.96 6.42
C MET A 55 3.31 -8.48 6.70
N ARG A 56 4.47 -8.11 7.23
CA ARG A 56 4.81 -6.71 7.52
C ARG A 56 5.13 -5.97 6.22
N ILE A 57 4.59 -4.80 6.03
CA ILE A 57 5.04 -3.87 4.99
C ILE A 57 6.13 -2.94 5.52
N ASN A 58 6.92 -2.32 4.64
CA ASN A 58 7.99 -1.39 5.03
C ASN A 58 7.46 0.02 5.37
N TYR A 59 6.37 0.11 6.14
CA TYR A 59 5.93 1.35 6.75
C TYR A 59 6.78 1.64 8.00
N PRO A 60 7.18 2.91 8.30
CA PRO A 60 7.08 4.07 7.44
C PRO A 60 8.16 4.08 6.35
N ASN A 61 7.79 4.35 5.10
CA ASN A 61 8.73 4.53 4.01
C ASN A 61 9.33 5.97 3.98
N SER A 62 10.09 6.33 2.95
CA SER A 62 10.73 7.65 2.86
C SER A 62 9.73 8.80 2.77
N SER A 63 8.56 8.60 2.14
CA SER A 63 7.48 9.59 2.08
C SER A 63 6.83 9.77 3.45
N ASP A 64 6.48 8.67 4.10
CA ASP A 64 5.84 8.68 5.42
C ASP A 64 6.70 9.39 6.47
N LYS A 65 8.01 9.11 6.49
CA LYS A 65 8.99 9.78 7.39
C LYS A 65 9.09 11.28 7.15
N LYS A 66 8.92 11.73 5.89
CA LYS A 66 8.99 13.16 5.55
C LYS A 66 7.67 13.89 5.82
N LEU A 67 6.54 13.25 5.59
CA LEU A 67 5.23 13.87 5.70
C LEU A 67 4.50 13.55 7.02
N GLY A 68 4.89 12.50 7.72
CA GLY A 68 4.35 12.10 9.02
C GLY A 68 4.98 12.82 10.20
N ASP A 69 4.53 12.43 11.38
CA ASP A 69 5.08 12.90 12.65
C ASP A 69 6.59 12.62 12.69
N LYS A 70 7.36 13.59 13.16
CA LYS A 70 8.83 13.51 13.17
C LYS A 70 9.39 12.68 14.32
N THR A 71 8.60 12.53 15.37
CA THR A 71 8.99 11.81 16.58
C THR A 71 8.47 10.39 16.54
N ASP A 72 7.18 10.22 16.20
CA ASP A 72 6.52 8.91 16.22
C ASP A 72 5.51 8.78 15.04
N PRO A 73 5.98 8.49 13.83
CA PRO A 73 5.12 8.24 12.68
C PRO A 73 4.30 6.95 12.82
N GLY A 74 4.63 6.11 13.81
CA GLY A 74 4.15 4.75 13.97
C GLY A 74 4.93 3.75 13.13
N ASP A 75 4.65 2.47 13.36
CA ASP A 75 5.24 1.34 12.66
C ASP A 75 4.28 0.13 12.61
N ASP A 76 4.82 -1.08 12.40
CA ASP A 76 4.11 -2.35 12.53
C ASP A 76 2.78 -2.46 11.78
N ILE A 77 2.79 -2.03 10.53
CA ILE A 77 1.66 -2.23 9.62
C ILE A 77 1.79 -3.57 8.91
N PHE A 78 0.71 -4.36 8.97
CA PHE A 78 0.64 -5.71 8.42
C PHE A 78 -0.55 -5.91 7.49
N ILE A 79 -0.38 -6.79 6.50
CA ILE A 79 -1.48 -7.51 5.86
C ILE A 79 -1.63 -8.81 6.64
N HIS A 80 -2.84 -9.15 7.12
CA HIS A 80 -3.02 -10.26 8.05
C HIS A 80 -4.39 -10.95 7.95
N GLY A 81 -4.50 -12.09 8.58
CA GLY A 81 -5.75 -12.82 8.76
C GLY A 81 -6.71 -12.15 9.73
N ASN A 82 -7.77 -12.87 10.12
CA ASN A 82 -8.83 -12.31 10.95
C ASN A 82 -9.51 -11.08 10.30
N CYS A 83 -10.33 -10.32 11.05
CA CYS A 83 -11.05 -9.16 10.54
C CYS A 83 -11.17 -8.01 11.56
N VAL A 84 -10.06 -7.69 12.22
CA VAL A 84 -9.94 -6.55 13.16
C VAL A 84 -8.78 -5.68 12.76
N THR A 85 -8.89 -4.35 12.91
CA THR A 85 -7.80 -3.44 12.54
C THR A 85 -7.88 -2.12 13.27
N ILE A 86 -6.71 -1.51 13.46
CA ILE A 86 -6.45 -0.15 13.92
C ILE A 86 -5.37 0.52 13.04
N GLY A 87 -5.31 0.14 11.73
CA GLY A 87 -4.33 0.66 10.76
C GLY A 87 -3.76 -0.40 9.83
N CYS A 88 -3.89 -1.70 10.17
CA CYS A 88 -3.46 -2.82 9.34
C CYS A 88 -4.50 -3.16 8.24
N VAL A 89 -4.15 -4.09 7.36
CA VAL A 89 -5.00 -4.54 6.24
C VAL A 89 -5.43 -5.99 6.46
N PRO A 90 -6.62 -6.24 7.08
CA PRO A 90 -7.13 -7.59 7.31
C PRO A 90 -7.84 -8.12 6.06
N ILE A 91 -7.52 -9.35 5.67
CA ILE A 91 -8.09 -10.02 4.49
C ILE A 91 -8.72 -11.39 4.81
N ARG A 92 -8.90 -11.73 6.10
CA ARG A 92 -9.38 -13.03 6.61
C ARG A 92 -8.34 -14.16 6.47
N ASN A 93 -8.63 -15.32 7.14
CA ASN A 93 -7.66 -16.41 7.27
C ASN A 93 -7.36 -17.11 5.93
N GLY A 94 -8.36 -17.58 5.20
CA GLY A 94 -8.14 -18.25 3.92
C GLY A 94 -7.35 -17.39 2.91
N PRO A 95 -7.78 -16.15 2.62
CA PRO A 95 -7.02 -15.24 1.75
C PRO A 95 -5.58 -14.97 2.20
N ILE A 96 -5.32 -14.82 3.51
CA ILE A 96 -3.94 -14.57 3.96
C ILE A 96 -3.06 -15.82 3.80
N GLU A 97 -3.60 -17.03 3.96
CA GLU A 97 -2.85 -18.28 3.74
C GLU A 97 -2.35 -18.37 2.29
N GLU A 98 -3.23 -18.16 1.33
CA GLU A 98 -2.88 -18.17 -0.09
C GLU A 98 -1.88 -17.07 -0.44
N LEU A 99 -2.15 -15.83 -0.02
CA LEU A 99 -1.28 -14.69 -0.32
C LEU A 99 0.10 -14.84 0.35
N TYR A 100 0.15 -15.38 1.57
CA TYR A 100 1.38 -15.62 2.32
C TYR A 100 2.29 -16.62 1.59
N ILE A 101 1.74 -17.75 1.13
CA ILE A 101 2.48 -18.77 0.37
C ILE A 101 2.99 -18.18 -0.94
N MET A 102 2.16 -17.46 -1.70
CA MET A 102 2.58 -16.81 -2.95
C MET A 102 3.70 -15.80 -2.73
N ALA A 103 3.60 -14.96 -1.71
CA ALA A 103 4.62 -13.95 -1.39
C ALA A 103 5.92 -14.59 -0.89
N LEU A 104 5.83 -15.66 -0.11
CA LEU A 104 6.98 -16.41 0.37
C LEU A 104 7.71 -17.11 -0.78
N ASP A 105 6.99 -17.69 -1.74
CA ASP A 105 7.55 -18.30 -2.94
C ASP A 105 8.32 -17.28 -3.79
N VAL A 106 7.77 -16.07 -3.98
CA VAL A 106 8.48 -14.98 -4.66
C VAL A 106 9.77 -14.60 -3.93
N LYS A 107 9.75 -14.51 -2.61
CA LYS A 107 10.93 -14.21 -1.81
C LYS A 107 12.00 -15.30 -1.91
N THR A 108 11.61 -16.56 -1.81
CA THR A 108 12.55 -17.69 -1.74
C THR A 108 13.11 -18.07 -3.11
N ARG A 109 12.26 -18.22 -4.11
CA ARG A 109 12.68 -18.67 -5.45
C ARG A 109 13.21 -17.54 -6.32
N LYS A 110 12.56 -16.38 -6.31
CA LYS A 110 12.93 -15.26 -7.19
C LYS A 110 13.88 -14.25 -6.55
N LYS A 111 14.10 -14.34 -5.23
CA LYS A 111 14.93 -13.41 -4.43
C LYS A 111 14.58 -11.94 -4.68
N THR A 112 13.31 -11.65 -4.99
CA THR A 112 12.79 -10.32 -5.25
C THR A 112 11.78 -9.91 -4.18
N ARG A 113 11.52 -8.61 -4.08
CA ARG A 113 10.51 -8.07 -3.16
C ARG A 113 9.11 -8.22 -3.75
N THR A 114 8.13 -8.54 -2.91
CA THR A 114 6.71 -8.44 -3.25
C THR A 114 6.28 -7.00 -2.98
N HIS A 115 5.95 -6.26 -4.03
CA HIS A 115 5.49 -4.88 -3.93
C HIS A 115 4.04 -4.82 -3.45
N VAL A 116 3.74 -3.82 -2.64
CA VAL A 116 2.41 -3.52 -2.10
C VAL A 116 2.12 -2.05 -2.34
N HIS A 117 1.11 -1.77 -3.13
CA HIS A 117 0.64 -0.41 -3.37
C HIS A 117 -0.72 -0.25 -2.69
N ILE A 118 -0.86 0.78 -1.85
CA ILE A 118 -2.10 1.08 -1.13
C ILE A 118 -2.60 2.44 -1.60
N PHE A 119 -3.81 2.45 -2.11
CA PHE A 119 -4.47 3.65 -2.64
C PHE A 119 -5.80 3.88 -1.92
N PRO A 120 -6.26 5.12 -1.78
CA PRO A 120 -7.52 5.43 -1.11
C PRO A 120 -8.73 4.77 -1.78
N CYS A 121 -8.69 4.65 -3.09
CA CYS A 121 -9.72 4.05 -3.92
C CYS A 121 -9.17 3.78 -5.33
N ARG A 122 -10.02 3.30 -6.25
CA ARG A 122 -9.64 3.14 -7.65
C ARG A 122 -9.54 4.51 -8.35
N MET A 123 -8.33 5.10 -8.36
CA MET A 123 -8.07 6.49 -8.75
C MET A 123 -8.35 6.81 -10.24
N ASP A 124 -8.64 5.79 -11.07
CA ASP A 124 -9.12 5.94 -12.44
C ASP A 124 -10.64 6.17 -12.52
N LYS A 125 -11.40 5.89 -11.46
CA LYS A 125 -12.85 5.95 -11.44
C LYS A 125 -13.38 7.32 -11.01
N ARG A 126 -14.56 7.67 -11.56
CA ARG A 126 -15.26 8.92 -11.22
C ARG A 126 -15.70 8.95 -9.77
N GLU A 127 -16.19 7.84 -9.27
CA GLU A 127 -16.65 7.67 -7.88
C GLU A 127 -15.51 7.98 -6.90
N CYS A 128 -14.33 7.45 -7.14
CA CYS A 128 -13.14 7.73 -6.35
C CYS A 128 -12.82 9.24 -6.33
N ARG A 129 -12.90 9.92 -7.48
CA ARG A 129 -12.67 11.37 -7.54
C ARG A 129 -13.66 12.11 -6.66
N GLN A 130 -14.94 11.79 -6.73
CA GLN A 130 -15.98 12.41 -5.91
C GLN A 130 -15.75 12.18 -4.40
N GLU A 131 -15.31 10.99 -4.01
CA GLU A 131 -14.97 10.68 -2.61
C GLU A 131 -13.76 11.47 -2.10
N LEU A 132 -12.77 11.72 -2.95
CA LEU A 132 -11.54 12.45 -2.59
C LEU A 132 -11.72 13.98 -2.63
N ASP A 133 -12.61 14.50 -3.46
CA ASP A 133 -12.78 15.96 -3.69
C ASP A 133 -13.12 16.71 -2.39
N ARG A 134 -14.01 16.17 -1.57
CA ARG A 134 -14.42 16.83 -0.32
C ARG A 134 -13.27 16.91 0.70
N PRO A 135 -12.60 15.81 1.10
CA PRO A 135 -11.43 15.92 1.98
C PRO A 135 -10.32 16.79 1.39
N ALA A 136 -10.05 16.67 0.09
CA ALA A 136 -9.02 17.42 -0.61
C ALA A 136 -9.28 18.93 -0.62
N SER A 137 -10.54 19.36 -0.70
CA SER A 137 -10.91 20.79 -0.69
C SER A 137 -10.66 21.47 0.67
N HIS A 138 -10.64 20.69 1.76
CA HIS A 138 -10.41 21.19 3.11
C HIS A 138 -8.94 21.00 3.56
N ASP A 139 -8.17 20.16 2.86
CA ASP A 139 -6.77 19.90 3.14
C ASP A 139 -5.93 19.89 1.85
N PRO A 140 -5.32 21.04 1.49
CA PRO A 140 -4.45 21.13 0.31
C PRO A 140 -3.23 20.21 0.36
N ALA A 141 -2.72 19.89 1.55
CA ALA A 141 -1.59 18.96 1.70
C ALA A 141 -2.01 17.52 1.34
N LEU A 142 -3.20 17.11 1.75
CA LEU A 142 -3.79 15.82 1.39
C LEU A 142 -4.06 15.75 -0.12
N ALA A 143 -4.62 16.81 -0.71
CA ALA A 143 -4.83 16.91 -2.16
C ALA A 143 -3.50 16.72 -2.92
N LYS A 144 -2.44 17.42 -2.49
CA LYS A 144 -1.11 17.31 -3.08
C LYS A 144 -0.54 15.91 -2.96
N PHE A 145 -0.72 15.26 -1.80
CA PHE A 145 -0.29 13.88 -1.58
C PHE A 145 -0.98 12.91 -2.55
N TRP A 146 -2.30 12.95 -2.64
CA TRP A 146 -3.06 12.08 -3.56
C TRP A 146 -2.72 12.33 -5.03
N ASN A 147 -2.50 13.59 -5.41
CA ASN A 147 -2.02 13.92 -6.76
C ASN A 147 -0.64 13.32 -7.05
N SER A 148 0.19 13.13 -6.04
CA SER A 148 1.49 12.46 -6.19
C SER A 148 1.40 10.93 -6.31
N LEU A 149 0.35 10.30 -5.75
CA LEU A 149 0.09 8.87 -5.87
C LEU A 149 -0.47 8.46 -7.23
N LYS A 150 -1.38 9.30 -7.76
CA LYS A 150 -2.17 8.99 -8.94
C LYS A 150 -1.37 8.57 -10.19
N PRO A 151 -0.26 9.21 -10.54
CA PRO A 151 0.55 8.79 -11.70
C PRO A 151 1.03 7.34 -11.60
N GLY A 152 1.46 6.90 -10.41
CA GLY A 152 1.90 5.51 -10.20
C GLY A 152 0.77 4.49 -10.29
N TYR A 153 -0.42 4.84 -9.78
CA TYR A 153 -1.62 4.05 -9.95
C TYR A 153 -1.96 3.88 -11.45
N LEU A 154 -2.05 4.99 -12.18
CA LEU A 154 -2.40 4.99 -13.60
C LEU A 154 -1.36 4.26 -14.46
N HIS A 155 -0.06 4.40 -14.13
CA HIS A 155 0.99 3.64 -14.81
C HIS A 155 0.75 2.14 -14.70
N PHE A 156 0.51 1.63 -13.48
CA PHE A 156 0.30 0.20 -13.27
C PHE A 156 -0.98 -0.29 -13.97
N GLU A 157 -2.08 0.45 -13.85
CA GLU A 157 -3.35 0.08 -14.49
C GLU A 157 -3.24 0.00 -16.01
N LYS A 158 -2.50 0.93 -16.63
CA LYS A 158 -2.31 0.99 -18.08
C LYS A 158 -1.30 -0.03 -18.59
N ASN A 159 -0.14 -0.12 -17.93
CA ASN A 159 1.02 -0.84 -18.47
C ASN A 159 1.19 -2.24 -17.89
N ARG A 160 0.61 -2.50 -16.71
CA ARG A 160 0.81 -3.74 -15.95
C ARG A 160 2.29 -4.02 -15.61
N THR A 161 3.05 -2.94 -15.43
CA THR A 161 4.45 -2.97 -14.96
C THR A 161 4.57 -2.10 -13.71
N LEU A 162 5.59 -2.35 -12.89
CA LEU A 162 5.82 -1.52 -11.70
C LEU A 162 6.26 -0.12 -12.13
N PRO A 163 5.62 0.95 -11.60
CA PRO A 163 6.10 2.30 -11.81
C PRO A 163 7.46 2.49 -11.16
N ARG A 164 8.33 3.31 -11.75
CA ARG A 164 9.52 3.83 -11.07
C ARG A 164 9.13 4.98 -10.17
N VAL A 165 9.11 4.71 -8.87
CA VAL A 165 8.70 5.69 -7.86
C VAL A 165 9.89 6.12 -7.02
N THR A 166 10.07 7.42 -6.87
CA THR A 166 11.00 8.04 -5.95
C THR A 166 10.27 9.00 -5.01
N THR A 167 10.90 9.38 -3.91
CA THR A 167 10.36 10.37 -2.97
C THR A 167 11.14 11.67 -3.13
N GLY A 168 10.44 12.74 -3.45
CA GLY A 168 11.01 14.09 -3.55
C GLY A 168 11.54 14.62 -2.21
N GLY A 169 12.27 15.75 -2.25
CA GLY A 169 12.72 16.46 -1.05
C GLY A 169 11.57 16.88 -0.14
N ASP A 170 10.42 17.19 -0.74
CA ASP A 170 9.17 17.58 -0.09
C ASP A 170 8.32 16.41 0.41
N GLY A 171 8.79 15.17 0.29
CA GLY A 171 8.11 13.97 0.77
C GLY A 171 7.08 13.37 -0.20
N HIS A 172 6.72 14.09 -1.28
CA HIS A 172 5.76 13.57 -2.26
C HIS A 172 6.40 12.60 -3.24
N TYR A 173 5.59 11.67 -3.74
CA TYR A 173 6.04 10.71 -4.74
C TYR A 173 6.27 11.39 -6.10
N ARG A 174 7.28 10.92 -6.79
CA ARG A 174 7.57 11.27 -8.19
C ARG A 174 7.65 9.98 -8.98
N VAL A 175 6.87 9.91 -10.06
CA VAL A 175 6.82 8.76 -10.96
C VAL A 175 7.50 9.17 -12.26
N SER A 176 8.57 8.48 -12.62
CA SER A 176 9.20 8.66 -13.93
C SER A 176 8.56 7.71 -14.95
N SER A 177 8.25 8.25 -16.13
CA SER A 177 8.03 7.45 -17.34
C SER A 177 9.39 6.88 -17.77
N ASP A 178 9.43 5.60 -18.13
CA ASP A 178 10.56 5.02 -18.86
C ASP A 178 10.66 5.64 -20.25
#